data_c1f576076cfa154499fcb114606774e4
#
_entry.id   c1f576076cfa154499fcb114606774e4
#
_cell.length_a   1.000
_cell.length_b   1.000
_cell.length_c   1.000
_cell.angle_alpha   90.00
_cell.angle_beta   90.00
_cell.angle_gamma   90.00
#
_symmetry.space_group_name_H-M   'P 1'
#
loop_
_entity.id
_entity.type
_entity.pdbx_description
1 polymer ?
#
loop_
_entity_poly.entity_id
_entity_poly.type
_entity_poly.pdbx_seq_one_letter_code
_entity_poly.pdbx_strand_id
1 'polypeptide(L)'
;TRIMPQLRATLRDAVARTQGHADLPRFDLIVRAGGDVIPEWGIGGHAPAPGLIQISLNPDRFDSGLMLRTLVHEFHHLIRWDGPGYGKSLGEALVSEGLAGHFVRQVLDGKPDPWDAVTPASGAARAAMNEWARLGYDHARWFFGKGDLRKWTGYGLGHRLVAEHLAQADGTETAATLAWSKADIFRAAMRRLVGSDGVPDEREDAQGPRAAPADPAPEPEDIGPKPA
;
A
#
# COMPACT_ATOMS: atom_id res chain seq x y z
N THR A 1 -4.03 -5.39 26.46
CA THR A 1 -2.87 -5.66 27.31
C THR A 1 -2.21 -7.00 27.01
N ARG A 2 -2.95 -8.03 26.55
CA ARG A 2 -2.40 -9.35 26.17
C ARG A 2 -1.39 -9.27 25.03
N ILE A 3 -1.59 -8.37 24.08
CA ILE A 3 -0.73 -8.20 22.89
C ILE A 3 0.46 -7.25 23.11
N MET A 4 0.54 -6.54 24.24
CA MET A 4 1.56 -5.51 24.47
C MET A 4 3.02 -5.99 24.34
N PRO A 5 3.40 -7.20 24.82
CA PRO A 5 4.76 -7.69 24.62
C PRO A 5 5.11 -7.90 23.14
N GLN A 6 4.19 -8.49 22.37
CA GLN A 6 4.34 -8.71 20.93
C GLN A 6 4.40 -7.37 20.17
N LEU A 7 3.49 -6.43 20.46
CA LEU A 7 3.49 -5.11 19.87
C LEU A 7 4.83 -4.38 20.07
N ARG A 8 5.37 -4.41 21.30
CA ARG A 8 6.66 -3.79 21.60
C ARG A 8 7.82 -4.49 20.89
N ALA A 9 7.77 -5.80 20.75
CA ALA A 9 8.79 -6.56 20.01
C ALA A 9 8.74 -6.21 18.53
N THR A 10 7.54 -6.17 17.93
CA THR A 10 7.33 -5.81 16.53
C THR A 10 7.78 -4.36 16.25
N LEU A 11 7.48 -3.43 17.16
CA LEU A 11 7.94 -2.04 17.01
C LEU A 11 9.48 -1.95 17.00
N ARG A 12 10.16 -2.65 17.92
CA ARG A 12 11.64 -2.66 17.94
C ARG A 12 12.22 -3.27 16.67
N ASP A 13 11.63 -4.36 16.16
CA ASP A 13 12.04 -5.00 14.91
C ASP A 13 11.83 -4.07 13.72
N ALA A 14 10.67 -3.40 13.64
CA ALA A 14 10.39 -2.41 12.59
C ALA A 14 11.42 -1.26 12.59
N VAL A 15 11.71 -0.69 13.76
CA VAL A 15 12.71 0.38 13.89
C VAL A 15 14.09 -0.10 13.45
N ALA A 16 14.54 -1.26 13.95
CA ALA A 16 15.86 -1.78 13.63
C ALA A 16 16.03 -2.06 12.13
N ARG A 17 15.02 -2.65 11.48
CA ARG A 17 15.05 -2.91 10.03
C ARG A 17 15.03 -1.61 9.23
N THR A 18 14.15 -0.67 9.58
CA THR A 18 14.08 0.63 8.90
C THR A 18 15.40 1.38 8.98
N GLN A 19 16.07 1.40 10.13
CA GLN A 19 17.35 2.06 10.33
C GLN A 19 18.49 1.46 9.51
N GLY A 20 18.36 0.23 9.02
CA GLY A 20 19.26 -0.37 8.04
C GLY A 20 19.15 0.24 6.63
N HIS A 21 18.09 1.00 6.34
CA HIS A 21 17.81 1.58 5.02
C HIS A 21 17.67 3.10 4.99
N ALA A 22 17.26 3.71 6.09
CA ALA A 22 17.06 5.16 6.20
C ALA A 22 17.14 5.62 7.66
N ASP A 23 17.54 6.88 7.85
CA ASP A 23 17.46 7.52 9.16
C ASP A 23 15.99 7.75 9.56
N LEU A 24 15.60 7.20 10.71
CA LEU A 24 14.26 7.33 11.23
C LEU A 24 14.20 8.51 12.23
N PRO A 25 13.39 9.54 11.98
CA PRO A 25 13.19 10.65 12.91
C PRO A 25 12.65 10.18 14.27
N ARG A 26 12.80 10.99 15.31
CA ARG A 26 12.12 10.74 16.58
C ARG A 26 10.62 10.87 16.40
N PHE A 27 9.86 9.98 17.04
CA PHE A 27 8.41 9.96 16.92
C PHE A 27 7.72 9.46 18.17
N ASP A 28 6.47 9.90 18.32
CA ASP A 28 5.50 9.32 19.23
C ASP A 28 4.60 8.33 18.49
N LEU A 29 4.32 7.19 19.13
CA LEU A 29 3.40 6.18 18.62
C LEU A 29 2.17 6.07 19.52
N ILE A 30 1.01 6.40 18.95
CA ILE A 30 -0.29 6.18 19.58
C ILE A 30 -0.91 4.91 19.04
N VAL A 31 -1.20 3.95 19.90
CA VAL A 31 -1.90 2.71 19.52
C VAL A 31 -3.25 2.66 20.19
N ARG A 32 -4.30 2.45 19.41
CA ARG A 32 -5.69 2.37 19.87
C ARG A 32 -6.31 1.03 19.46
N ALA A 33 -7.12 0.46 20.34
CA ALA A 33 -7.99 -0.66 19.99
C ALA A 33 -9.25 -0.13 19.30
N GLY A 34 -9.62 -0.75 18.16
CA GLY A 34 -10.73 -0.30 17.32
C GLY A 34 -10.37 0.91 16.45
N GLY A 35 -11.38 1.59 15.91
CA GLY A 35 -11.20 2.72 15.00
C GLY A 35 -11.05 2.28 13.53
N ASP A 36 -10.41 3.12 12.73
CA ASP A 36 -10.23 2.90 11.30
C ASP A 36 -9.18 1.82 11.04
N VAL A 37 -9.63 0.60 10.86
CA VAL A 37 -8.79 -0.55 10.47
C VAL A 37 -9.16 -1.00 9.06
N ILE A 38 -8.18 -1.49 8.31
CA ILE A 38 -8.44 -2.20 7.07
C ILE A 38 -9.09 -3.54 7.45
N PRO A 39 -10.34 -3.82 7.04
CA PRO A 39 -11.11 -4.96 7.55
C PRO A 39 -10.39 -6.30 7.37
N GLU A 40 -9.76 -6.51 6.23
CA GLU A 40 -9.05 -7.73 5.88
C GLU A 40 -7.70 -7.84 6.62
N TRP A 41 -7.13 -6.71 7.00
CA TRP A 41 -5.82 -6.56 7.65
C TRP A 41 -5.90 -6.51 9.18
N GLY A 42 -6.99 -5.92 9.71
CA GLY A 42 -7.22 -5.75 11.14
C GLY A 42 -6.37 -4.65 11.78
N ILE A 43 -5.63 -3.90 10.98
CA ILE A 43 -4.76 -2.80 11.40
C ILE A 43 -4.93 -1.65 10.41
N GLY A 44 -4.86 -0.42 10.88
CA GLY A 44 -4.74 0.81 10.10
C GLY A 44 -3.65 1.68 10.67
N GLY A 45 -2.85 2.29 9.81
CA GLY A 45 -1.79 3.23 10.16
C GLY A 45 -2.07 4.62 9.62
N HIS A 46 -1.48 5.62 10.23
CA HIS A 46 -1.50 6.99 9.76
C HIS A 46 -0.37 7.81 10.41
N ALA A 47 0.41 8.52 9.61
CA ALA A 47 1.41 9.48 10.04
C ALA A 47 0.93 10.91 9.75
N PRO A 48 0.04 11.51 10.60
CA PRO A 48 -0.67 12.76 10.30
C PRO A 48 0.19 14.02 10.36
N ALA A 49 1.33 13.94 11.04
CA ALA A 49 2.21 15.08 11.28
C ALA A 49 3.65 14.63 11.52
N PRO A 50 4.63 15.54 11.42
CA PRO A 50 6.00 15.25 11.80
C PRO A 50 6.06 14.66 13.21
N GLY A 51 6.80 13.58 13.37
CA GLY A 51 7.04 12.95 14.67
C GLY A 51 5.83 12.23 15.27
N LEU A 52 4.75 11.97 14.53
CA LEU A 52 3.56 11.30 15.06
C LEU A 52 3.08 10.16 14.16
N ILE A 53 2.94 8.97 14.75
CA ILE A 53 2.27 7.83 14.13
C ILE A 53 1.07 7.41 14.97
N GLN A 54 -0.03 7.13 14.32
CA GLN A 54 -1.25 6.58 14.92
C GLN A 54 -1.54 5.22 14.30
N ILE A 55 -1.75 4.21 15.16
CA ILE A 55 -2.15 2.87 14.76
C ILE A 55 -3.49 2.54 15.41
N SER A 56 -4.45 2.14 14.58
CA SER A 56 -5.69 1.51 14.99
C SER A 56 -5.57 0.01 14.76
N LEU A 57 -5.99 -0.82 15.69
CA LEU A 57 -5.91 -2.27 15.54
C LEU A 57 -7.08 -3.01 16.20
N ASN A 58 -7.41 -4.17 15.66
CA ASN A 58 -8.28 -5.14 16.31
C ASN A 58 -7.42 -6.08 17.16
N PRO A 59 -7.50 -6.03 18.50
CA PRO A 59 -6.65 -6.85 19.36
C PRO A 59 -6.85 -8.35 19.20
N ASP A 60 -8.07 -8.77 18.80
CA ASP A 60 -8.42 -10.18 18.63
C ASP A 60 -7.89 -10.76 17.31
N ARG A 61 -7.48 -9.88 16.39
CA ARG A 61 -6.91 -10.22 15.08
C ARG A 61 -5.48 -9.73 14.91
N PHE A 62 -4.80 -9.47 16.01
CA PHE A 62 -3.44 -8.96 15.96
C PHE A 62 -2.50 -9.98 15.30
N ASP A 63 -1.85 -9.54 14.24
CA ASP A 63 -0.78 -10.26 13.54
C ASP A 63 0.48 -9.38 13.53
N SER A 64 1.58 -9.93 14.02
CA SER A 64 2.85 -9.19 14.13
C SER A 64 3.50 -8.91 12.78
N GLY A 65 3.29 -9.77 11.77
CA GLY A 65 3.81 -9.56 10.42
C GLY A 65 3.08 -8.42 9.71
N LEU A 66 1.74 -8.39 9.82
CA LEU A 66 0.93 -7.30 9.28
C LEU A 66 1.23 -5.98 10.00
N MET A 67 1.42 -6.03 11.32
CA MET A 67 1.81 -4.85 12.11
C MET A 67 3.20 -4.34 11.71
N LEU A 68 4.15 -5.24 11.47
CA LEU A 68 5.50 -4.89 11.00
C LEU A 68 5.44 -4.13 9.67
N ARG A 69 4.67 -4.65 8.70
CA ARG A 69 4.49 -4.01 7.39
C ARG A 69 3.83 -2.64 7.51
N THR A 70 2.77 -2.53 8.32
CA THR A 70 2.10 -1.25 8.58
C THR A 70 3.07 -0.23 9.20
N LEU A 71 3.85 -0.62 10.21
CA LEU A 71 4.82 0.29 10.82
C LEU A 71 5.87 0.78 9.82
N VAL A 72 6.43 -0.10 9.00
CA VAL A 72 7.43 0.28 7.98
C VAL A 72 6.83 1.22 6.94
N HIS A 73 5.57 1.03 6.54
CA HIS A 73 4.84 1.94 5.66
C HIS A 73 4.73 3.34 6.29
N GLU A 74 4.27 3.41 7.54
CA GLU A 74 4.12 4.69 8.26
C GLU A 74 5.47 5.36 8.56
N PHE A 75 6.54 4.59 8.76
CA PHE A 75 7.88 5.14 8.91
C PHE A 75 8.36 5.84 7.64
N HIS A 76 7.98 5.37 6.46
CA HIS A 76 8.30 6.10 5.24
C HIS A 76 7.58 7.45 5.18
N HIS A 77 6.29 7.51 5.53
CA HIS A 77 5.58 8.79 5.63
C HIS A 77 6.24 9.71 6.66
N LEU A 78 6.68 9.16 7.80
CA LEU A 78 7.37 9.92 8.83
C LEU A 78 8.68 10.52 8.32
N ILE A 79 9.50 9.74 7.59
CA ILE A 79 10.74 10.22 6.96
C ILE A 79 10.41 11.33 5.94
N ARG A 80 9.33 11.19 5.16
CA ARG A 80 8.91 12.22 4.20
C ARG A 80 8.51 13.54 4.85
N TRP A 81 8.10 13.56 6.11
CA TRP A 81 7.80 14.81 6.82
C TRP A 81 9.01 15.74 6.98
N ASP A 82 10.24 15.22 6.93
CA ASP A 82 11.47 16.01 6.92
C ASP A 82 11.78 16.62 5.53
N GLY A 83 10.95 16.37 4.55
CA GLY A 83 11.03 16.86 3.17
C GLY A 83 9.69 17.40 2.68
N PRO A 84 9.14 16.90 1.56
CA PRO A 84 7.89 17.40 0.96
C PRO A 84 6.64 17.05 1.77
N GLY A 85 6.72 16.18 2.76
CA GLY A 85 5.57 15.64 3.50
C GLY A 85 4.69 14.73 2.66
N TYR A 86 3.47 14.51 3.13
CA TYR A 86 2.45 13.76 2.38
C TYR A 86 1.98 14.52 1.13
N GLY A 87 1.94 15.85 1.21
CA GLY A 87 1.45 16.72 0.15
C GLY A 87 -0.04 17.01 0.23
N LYS A 88 -0.54 17.82 -0.72
CA LYS A 88 -1.93 18.31 -0.76
C LYS A 88 -2.63 18.03 -2.08
N SER A 89 -1.87 17.68 -3.14
CA SER A 89 -2.39 17.34 -4.45
C SER A 89 -2.48 15.83 -4.65
N LEU A 90 -3.26 15.40 -5.64
CA LEU A 90 -3.38 13.99 -6.00
C LEU A 90 -2.01 13.39 -6.36
N GLY A 91 -1.22 14.10 -7.17
CA GLY A 91 0.10 13.61 -7.57
C GLY A 91 1.04 13.40 -6.40
N GLU A 92 1.01 14.28 -5.40
CA GLU A 92 1.79 14.13 -4.17
C GLU A 92 1.33 12.92 -3.35
N ALA A 93 0.02 12.73 -3.23
CA ALA A 93 -0.54 11.56 -2.53
C ALA A 93 -0.17 10.24 -3.23
N LEU A 94 -0.30 10.15 -4.56
CA LEU A 94 0.08 8.96 -5.33
C LEU A 94 1.55 8.62 -5.13
N VAL A 95 2.43 9.62 -5.17
CA VAL A 95 3.88 9.44 -4.94
C VAL A 95 4.15 9.03 -3.50
N SER A 96 3.49 9.65 -2.52
CA SER A 96 3.69 9.36 -1.11
C SER A 96 3.33 7.92 -0.77
N GLU A 97 2.16 7.45 -1.21
CA GLU A 97 1.71 6.08 -0.99
C GLU A 97 2.54 5.07 -1.80
N GLY A 98 2.82 5.38 -3.05
CA GLY A 98 3.65 4.51 -3.90
C GLY A 98 5.05 4.29 -3.33
N LEU A 99 5.69 5.35 -2.85
CA LEU A 99 7.00 5.25 -2.19
C LEU A 99 6.93 4.46 -0.88
N ALA A 100 5.89 4.64 -0.06
CA ALA A 100 5.70 3.89 1.17
C ALA A 100 5.55 2.38 0.90
N GLY A 101 4.75 1.99 -0.11
CA GLY A 101 4.62 0.60 -0.54
C GLY A 101 5.94 0.00 -1.05
N HIS A 102 6.71 0.75 -1.84
CA HIS A 102 8.04 0.32 -2.27
C HIS A 102 9.04 0.23 -1.12
N PHE A 103 8.96 1.11 -0.14
CA PHE A 103 9.80 1.08 1.05
C PHE A 103 9.55 -0.16 1.90
N VAL A 104 8.29 -0.57 2.06
CA VAL A 104 7.95 -1.84 2.72
C VAL A 104 8.66 -3.01 2.03
N ARG A 105 8.67 -3.05 0.69
CA ARG A 105 9.37 -4.10 -0.05
C ARG A 105 10.89 -3.98 0.04
N GLN A 106 11.44 -2.77 0.11
CA GLN A 106 12.87 -2.52 0.29
C GLN A 106 13.38 -3.03 1.64
N VAL A 107 12.58 -2.87 2.70
CA VAL A 107 12.97 -3.21 4.09
C VAL A 107 12.65 -4.65 4.45
N LEU A 108 11.54 -5.20 3.93
CA LEU A 108 10.99 -6.50 4.36
C LEU A 108 10.96 -7.54 3.25
N ASP A 109 11.36 -7.17 2.03
CA ASP A 109 11.22 -8.01 0.84
C ASP A 109 9.76 -8.45 0.57
N GLY A 110 9.59 -9.37 -0.36
CA GLY A 110 8.32 -10.03 -0.62
C GLY A 110 7.42 -9.30 -1.62
N LYS A 111 6.16 -9.71 -1.62
CA LYS A 111 5.14 -9.19 -2.54
C LYS A 111 4.62 -7.83 -2.08
N PRO A 112 4.09 -7.00 -3.01
CA PRO A 112 3.34 -5.81 -2.63
C PRO A 112 2.19 -6.13 -1.68
N ASP A 113 1.82 -5.17 -0.83
CA ASP A 113 0.63 -5.29 0.00
C ASP A 113 -0.64 -5.31 -0.87
N PRO A 114 -1.77 -5.83 -0.38
CA PRO A 114 -2.98 -6.02 -1.19
C PRO A 114 -3.48 -4.76 -1.90
N TRP A 115 -3.30 -3.59 -1.30
CA TRP A 115 -3.67 -2.31 -1.90
C TRP A 115 -2.70 -1.85 -2.98
N ASP A 116 -1.41 -2.13 -2.82
CA ASP A 116 -0.36 -1.81 -3.79
C ASP A 116 -0.41 -2.74 -5.02
N ALA A 117 -0.91 -3.96 -4.82
CA ALA A 117 -1.08 -4.97 -5.86
C ALA A 117 -2.31 -4.73 -6.75
N VAL A 118 -3.16 -3.74 -6.44
CA VAL A 118 -4.34 -3.45 -7.26
C VAL A 118 -3.92 -2.93 -8.63
N THR A 119 -4.40 -3.59 -9.67
CA THR A 119 -4.28 -3.07 -11.05
C THR A 119 -5.36 -2.00 -11.28
N PRO A 120 -4.99 -0.74 -11.55
CA PRO A 120 -5.94 0.30 -11.89
C PRO A 120 -6.70 -0.03 -13.17
N ALA A 121 -7.95 0.40 -13.26
CA ALA A 121 -8.70 0.27 -14.51
C ALA A 121 -8.07 1.13 -15.62
N SER A 122 -8.26 0.74 -16.87
CA SER A 122 -7.88 1.55 -18.04
C SER A 122 -8.47 2.96 -17.92
N GLY A 123 -7.67 3.96 -18.27
CA GLY A 123 -8.02 5.38 -18.12
C GLY A 123 -7.67 5.99 -16.76
N ALA A 124 -7.34 5.18 -15.74
CA ALA A 124 -7.03 5.70 -14.40
C ALA A 124 -5.77 6.56 -14.38
N ALA A 125 -4.72 6.15 -15.10
CA ALA A 125 -3.48 6.93 -15.20
C ALA A 125 -3.72 8.28 -15.89
N ARG A 126 -4.54 8.32 -16.93
CA ARG A 126 -4.93 9.54 -17.63
C ARG A 126 -5.76 10.47 -16.75
N ALA A 127 -6.73 9.92 -16.01
CA ALA A 127 -7.53 10.68 -15.06
C ALA A 127 -6.65 11.29 -13.96
N ALA A 128 -5.71 10.50 -13.40
CA ALA A 128 -4.76 10.97 -12.40
C ALA A 128 -3.82 12.07 -12.94
N MET A 129 -3.36 11.94 -14.20
CA MET A 129 -2.54 12.98 -14.83
C MET A 129 -3.31 14.30 -14.97
N ASN A 130 -4.59 14.24 -15.33
CA ASN A 130 -5.44 15.43 -15.47
C ASN A 130 -5.70 16.10 -14.10
N GLU A 131 -5.76 15.32 -13.02
CA GLU A 131 -5.98 15.79 -11.66
C GLU A 131 -4.67 15.99 -10.88
N TRP A 132 -3.50 15.77 -11.47
CA TRP A 132 -2.19 15.70 -10.79
C TRP A 132 -1.94 16.84 -9.80
N ALA A 133 -2.16 18.07 -10.21
CA ALA A 133 -1.94 19.27 -9.41
C ALA A 133 -3.18 19.72 -8.63
N ARG A 134 -4.28 18.95 -8.67
CA ARG A 134 -5.54 19.33 -8.03
C ARG A 134 -5.40 19.28 -6.51
N LEU A 135 -5.49 20.43 -5.88
CA LEU A 135 -5.61 20.56 -4.44
C LEU A 135 -7.04 20.19 -4.01
N GLY A 136 -7.17 19.51 -2.87
CA GLY A 136 -8.49 19.08 -2.40
C GLY A 136 -9.13 18.04 -3.32
N TYR A 137 -8.34 17.16 -3.93
CA TYR A 137 -8.83 15.98 -4.63
C TYR A 137 -9.66 15.09 -3.71
N ASP A 138 -10.57 14.31 -4.27
CA ASP A 138 -11.38 13.36 -3.51
C ASP A 138 -10.55 12.12 -3.10
N HIS A 139 -9.96 12.17 -1.91
CA HIS A 139 -9.16 11.09 -1.36
C HIS A 139 -9.96 9.79 -1.22
N ALA A 140 -11.21 9.88 -0.77
CA ALA A 140 -12.06 8.71 -0.58
C ALA A 140 -12.39 8.01 -1.91
N ARG A 141 -12.55 8.78 -2.98
CA ARG A 141 -12.73 8.25 -4.34
C ARG A 141 -11.48 7.51 -4.82
N TRP A 142 -10.30 8.12 -4.68
CA TRP A 142 -9.05 7.57 -5.20
C TRP A 142 -8.54 6.37 -4.39
N PHE A 143 -8.61 6.43 -3.07
CA PHE A 143 -7.95 5.45 -2.19
C PHE A 143 -8.93 4.46 -1.54
N PHE A 144 -10.19 4.84 -1.30
CA PHE A 144 -11.14 3.98 -0.59
C PHE A 144 -12.28 3.44 -1.47
N GLY A 145 -12.31 3.81 -2.76
CA GLY A 145 -13.32 3.32 -3.70
C GLY A 145 -14.71 3.89 -3.42
N LYS A 146 -14.79 5.10 -2.85
CA LYS A 146 -16.06 5.80 -2.67
C LYS A 146 -16.36 6.61 -3.92
N GLY A 147 -17.05 6.01 -4.90
CA GLY A 147 -17.39 6.66 -6.17
C GLY A 147 -17.23 5.71 -7.35
N ASP A 148 -16.71 6.23 -8.45
CA ASP A 148 -16.54 5.54 -9.73
C ASP A 148 -15.24 4.72 -9.86
N LEU A 149 -14.28 4.94 -8.96
CA LEU A 149 -13.02 4.20 -8.98
C LEU A 149 -13.09 2.95 -8.09
N ARG A 150 -12.35 1.94 -8.51
CA ARG A 150 -12.15 0.73 -7.72
C ARG A 150 -11.43 1.06 -6.41
N LYS A 151 -11.81 0.38 -5.32
CA LYS A 151 -11.09 0.45 -4.04
C LYS A 151 -9.59 0.27 -4.27
N TRP A 152 -8.77 1.13 -3.64
CA TRP A 152 -7.32 1.12 -3.69
C TRP A 152 -6.68 1.49 -5.04
N THR A 153 -7.44 2.05 -5.98
CA THR A 153 -6.89 2.51 -7.27
C THR A 153 -5.70 3.45 -7.07
N GLY A 154 -5.76 4.39 -6.12
CA GLY A 154 -4.68 5.34 -5.83
C GLY A 154 -3.40 4.65 -5.35
N TYR A 155 -3.52 3.67 -4.45
CA TYR A 155 -2.36 2.88 -3.98
C TYR A 155 -1.71 2.10 -5.13
N GLY A 156 -2.50 1.30 -5.86
CA GLY A 156 -1.98 0.52 -6.98
C GLY A 156 -1.37 1.39 -8.08
N LEU A 157 -1.98 2.53 -8.40
CA LEU A 157 -1.43 3.47 -9.37
C LEU A 157 -0.14 4.13 -8.85
N GLY A 158 -0.10 4.54 -7.59
CA GLY A 158 1.09 5.10 -6.93
C GLY A 158 2.25 4.10 -6.92
N HIS A 159 1.97 2.84 -6.59
CA HIS A 159 2.98 1.78 -6.61
C HIS A 159 3.53 1.55 -8.04
N ARG A 160 2.68 1.49 -9.06
CA ARG A 160 3.11 1.37 -10.47
C ARG A 160 3.89 2.60 -10.94
N LEU A 161 3.49 3.79 -10.51
CA LEU A 161 4.17 5.04 -10.81
C LEU A 161 5.62 5.05 -10.32
N VAL A 162 5.82 4.64 -9.07
CA VAL A 162 7.17 4.54 -8.48
C VAL A 162 7.97 3.43 -9.14
N ALA A 163 7.36 2.26 -9.42
CA ALA A 163 8.02 1.18 -10.16
C ALA A 163 8.50 1.64 -11.53
N GLU A 164 7.67 2.39 -12.27
CA GLU A 164 7.99 2.92 -13.60
C GLU A 164 9.12 3.97 -13.53
N HIS A 165 9.15 4.78 -12.46
CA HIS A 165 10.24 5.73 -12.22
C HIS A 165 11.56 4.98 -11.95
N LEU A 166 11.56 4.04 -11.02
CA LEU A 166 12.74 3.27 -10.62
C LEU A 166 13.28 2.42 -11.78
N ALA A 167 12.43 1.92 -12.67
CA ALA A 167 12.85 1.16 -13.83
C ALA A 167 13.67 1.98 -14.86
N GLN A 168 13.57 3.30 -14.81
CA GLN A 168 14.34 4.21 -15.68
C GLN A 168 15.55 4.82 -14.96
N ALA A 169 15.65 4.62 -13.64
CA ALA A 169 16.81 5.04 -12.88
C ALA A 169 17.99 4.08 -13.12
N ASP A 170 19.19 4.58 -12.87
CA ASP A 170 20.46 3.83 -13.03
C ASP A 170 20.74 2.81 -11.91
N GLY A 171 19.74 2.53 -11.07
CA GLY A 171 19.85 1.64 -9.92
C GLY A 171 20.35 2.29 -8.64
N THR A 172 20.65 3.60 -8.66
CA THR A 172 21.09 4.34 -7.46
C THR A 172 19.92 4.85 -6.63
N GLU A 173 18.73 5.00 -7.24
CA GLU A 173 17.52 5.45 -6.57
C GLU A 173 16.79 4.29 -5.88
N THR A 174 16.30 4.55 -4.68
CA THR A 174 15.47 3.62 -3.89
C THR A 174 14.31 4.38 -3.27
N ALA A 175 13.30 3.68 -2.73
CA ALA A 175 12.20 4.34 -2.02
C ALA A 175 12.73 5.17 -0.83
N ALA A 176 13.77 4.68 -0.14
CA ALA A 176 14.43 5.42 0.94
C ALA A 176 15.04 6.73 0.44
N THR A 177 15.86 6.70 -0.62
CA THR A 177 16.54 7.91 -1.14
C THR A 177 15.55 8.90 -1.75
N LEU A 178 14.44 8.41 -2.31
CA LEU A 178 13.39 9.24 -2.90
C LEU A 178 12.40 9.84 -1.86
N ALA A 179 12.55 9.53 -0.57
CA ALA A 179 11.68 10.07 0.47
C ALA A 179 11.65 11.60 0.50
N TRP A 180 12.76 12.27 0.14
CA TRP A 180 12.86 13.74 0.08
C TRP A 180 12.50 14.35 -1.28
N SER A 181 12.14 13.53 -2.24
CA SER A 181 11.84 13.98 -3.60
C SER A 181 10.43 14.54 -3.73
N LYS A 182 10.31 15.63 -4.51
CA LYS A 182 9.02 16.22 -4.87
C LYS A 182 8.31 15.33 -5.89
N ALA A 183 6.98 15.36 -5.89
CA ALA A 183 6.16 14.57 -6.81
C ALA A 183 6.42 14.88 -8.29
N ASP A 184 6.89 16.07 -8.62
CA ASP A 184 7.10 16.48 -10.02
C ASP A 184 8.15 15.65 -10.77
N ILE A 185 9.13 15.05 -10.08
CA ILE A 185 10.11 14.18 -10.75
C ILE A 185 9.46 12.90 -11.31
N PHE A 186 8.32 12.48 -10.76
CA PHE A 186 7.55 11.30 -11.20
C PHE A 186 6.64 11.57 -12.41
N ARG A 187 6.52 12.83 -12.87
CA ARG A 187 5.64 13.17 -14.01
C ARG A 187 6.02 12.48 -15.31
N ALA A 188 7.31 12.23 -15.53
CA ALA A 188 7.77 11.50 -16.71
C ALA A 188 7.28 10.05 -16.67
N ALA A 189 7.38 9.38 -15.52
CA ALA A 189 6.85 8.05 -15.30
C ALA A 189 5.31 8.01 -15.48
N MET A 190 4.58 9.00 -14.94
CA MET A 190 3.14 9.09 -15.15
C MET A 190 2.76 9.24 -16.63
N ARG A 191 3.52 10.02 -17.41
CA ARG A 191 3.28 10.13 -18.87
C ARG A 191 3.46 8.79 -19.58
N ARG A 192 4.46 7.98 -19.19
CA ARG A 192 4.66 6.64 -19.76
C ARG A 192 3.51 5.70 -19.39
N LEU A 193 3.04 5.72 -18.13
CA LEU A 193 1.86 4.95 -17.73
C LEU A 193 0.61 5.35 -18.52
N VAL A 194 0.40 6.65 -18.77
CA VAL A 194 -0.71 7.12 -19.63
C VAL A 194 -0.56 6.60 -21.07
N GLY A 195 0.65 6.54 -21.58
CA GLY A 195 0.93 6.02 -22.93
C GLY A 195 0.71 4.51 -23.07
N SER A 196 0.93 3.75 -21.99
CA SER A 196 0.69 2.30 -21.93
C SER A 196 -0.70 1.94 -21.40
N ASP A 197 -1.51 2.95 -20.96
CA ASP A 197 -2.84 2.73 -20.40
C ASP A 197 -3.80 2.16 -21.46
N GLY A 198 -4.28 0.95 -21.25
CA GLY A 198 -5.08 0.19 -22.23
C GLY A 198 -4.28 -0.78 -23.11
N VAL A 199 -2.96 -0.82 -23.00
CA VAL A 199 -2.15 -1.91 -23.57
C VAL A 199 -2.15 -3.06 -22.56
N PRO A 200 -2.53 -4.29 -22.95
CA PRO A 200 -2.47 -5.45 -22.06
C PRO A 200 -1.05 -5.61 -21.50
N ASP A 201 -0.94 -5.85 -20.19
CA ASP A 201 0.36 -6.13 -19.57
C ASP A 201 0.77 -7.56 -19.96
N GLU A 202 1.74 -7.70 -20.87
CA GLU A 202 2.27 -9.00 -21.30
C GLU A 202 2.76 -9.87 -20.13
N ARG A 203 2.94 -9.28 -18.93
CA ARG A 203 3.33 -9.99 -17.71
C ARG A 203 2.14 -10.69 -17.02
N GLU A 204 0.90 -10.27 -17.28
CA GLU A 204 -0.30 -10.98 -16.77
C GLU A 204 -0.52 -12.30 -17.53
N ASP A 205 -0.15 -12.38 -18.81
CA ASP A 205 -0.28 -13.58 -19.62
C ASP A 205 0.75 -14.68 -19.26
N ALA A 206 1.84 -14.32 -18.58
CA ALA A 206 2.85 -15.26 -18.08
C ALA A 206 2.38 -16.07 -16.84
N GLN A 207 1.29 -15.66 -16.20
CA GLN A 207 0.60 -16.46 -15.19
C GLN A 207 -0.54 -17.21 -15.88
N GLY A 208 -0.28 -18.38 -16.42
CA GLY A 208 -1.19 -19.22 -17.20
C GLY A 208 -2.66 -19.23 -16.74
N PRO A 209 -3.58 -19.79 -17.51
CA PRO A 209 -5.01 -19.64 -17.28
C PRO A 209 -5.36 -20.01 -15.83
N ARG A 210 -6.00 -19.09 -15.14
CA ARG A 210 -6.54 -19.31 -13.80
C ARG A 210 -7.35 -20.59 -13.84
N ALA A 211 -6.93 -21.60 -13.07
CA ALA A 211 -7.71 -22.83 -12.93
C ALA A 211 -9.16 -22.44 -12.65
N ALA A 212 -10.09 -22.97 -13.46
CA ALA A 212 -11.51 -22.82 -13.22
C ALA A 212 -11.81 -23.26 -11.78
N PRO A 213 -12.72 -22.61 -11.06
CA PRO A 213 -13.15 -23.09 -9.75
C PRO A 213 -13.56 -24.55 -9.91
N ALA A 214 -13.02 -25.41 -9.05
CA ALA A 214 -13.39 -26.81 -9.02
C ALA A 214 -14.92 -26.91 -8.86
N ASP A 215 -15.56 -27.76 -9.67
CA ASP A 215 -16.96 -28.05 -9.51
C ASP A 215 -17.25 -28.46 -8.06
N PRO A 216 -18.36 -28.00 -7.46
CA PRO A 216 -18.73 -28.41 -6.12
C PRO A 216 -18.85 -29.95 -6.09
N ALA A 217 -18.25 -30.56 -5.06
CA ALA A 217 -18.36 -31.99 -4.85
C ALA A 217 -19.84 -32.42 -4.85
N PRO A 218 -20.18 -33.57 -5.47
CA PRO A 218 -21.57 -34.05 -5.45
C PRO A 218 -22.05 -34.23 -4.00
N GLU A 219 -23.25 -33.75 -3.74
CA GLU A 219 -23.91 -33.94 -2.43
C GLU A 219 -23.98 -35.43 -2.08
N PRO A 220 -23.75 -35.81 -0.81
CA PRO A 220 -23.87 -37.19 -0.39
C PRO A 220 -25.31 -37.69 -0.61
N GLU A 221 -25.45 -38.79 -1.31
CA GLU A 221 -26.75 -39.47 -1.51
C GLU A 221 -27.39 -39.77 -0.15
N ASP A 222 -28.60 -39.29 0.03
CA ASP A 222 -29.47 -39.59 1.19
C ASP A 222 -29.80 -41.08 1.20
N ILE A 223 -29.06 -41.86 1.96
CA ILE A 223 -29.35 -43.27 2.21
C ILE A 223 -30.43 -43.31 3.31
N GLY A 224 -31.70 -43.20 2.87
CA GLY A 224 -32.87 -43.37 3.75
C GLY A 224 -32.80 -44.67 4.56
N PRO A 225 -33.46 -44.74 5.73
CA PRO A 225 -33.36 -45.90 6.64
C PRO A 225 -33.91 -47.17 6.00
N LYS A 226 -33.15 -48.27 6.08
CA LYS A 226 -33.62 -49.60 5.70
C LYS A 226 -34.79 -50.00 6.58
N PRO A 227 -35.87 -50.56 5.98
CA PRO A 227 -36.99 -51.13 6.77
C PRO A 227 -36.55 -52.39 7.51
N ALA A 228 -37.15 -52.60 8.71
CA ALA A 228 -36.95 -53.67 9.61
C ALA A 228 -37.40 -55.04 9.08
#